data_538dda097e9665c1176008b8d3638cdb
#
_entry.id   538dda097e9665c1176008b8d3638cdb
#
_cell.length_a   1.000
_cell.length_b   1.000
_cell.length_c   1.000
_cell.angle_alpha   90.00
_cell.angle_beta   90.00
_cell.angle_gamma   90.00
#
_symmetry.space_group_name_H-M   'P 1'
#
loop_
_entity.id
_entity.type
_entity.pdbx_description
1 polymer ?
#
loop_
_entity_poly.entity_id
_entity_poly.type
_entity_poly.pdbx_seq_one_letter_code
_entity_poly.pdbx_strand_id
1 'polypeptide(L)'
;MLSENEANALITAEQLVLKNKDASFVKYYTEAIQKIKATLRKPQKEKSNLLAQRIYVLGNYNSQRTSDYLMSLQSAITNFEILDIEYHSLQEQQTSRSIEPFALYSSQEKWLLIAFCRLRNAFQVFRIDHITKIKRTHTHFESHNMTLEEYYKRYIHK
;
A
#
# COMPACT_ATOMS: atom_id res chain seq x y z
N MET A 1 4.41 20.88 18.14
CA MET A 1 5.02 21.51 16.95
C MET A 1 6.21 20.68 16.49
N LEU A 2 6.35 20.49 15.17
CA LEU A 2 7.47 19.72 14.63
C LEU A 2 8.78 20.48 14.76
N SER A 3 9.85 19.77 15.13
CA SER A 3 11.20 20.30 15.05
C SER A 3 11.67 20.36 13.60
N GLU A 4 12.76 21.07 13.36
CA GLU A 4 13.35 21.14 12.00
C GLU A 4 13.74 19.75 11.51
N ASN A 5 14.36 18.91 12.35
CA ASN A 5 14.75 17.56 11.95
C ASN A 5 13.53 16.66 11.69
N GLU A 6 12.49 16.82 12.46
CA GLU A 6 11.24 16.06 12.20
C GLU A 6 10.60 16.47 10.86
N ALA A 7 10.54 17.78 10.60
CA ALA A 7 10.05 18.25 9.31
C ALA A 7 10.91 17.75 8.14
N ASN A 8 12.24 17.80 8.30
CA ASN A 8 13.17 17.31 7.27
C ASN A 8 13.00 15.81 7.02
N ALA A 9 12.78 15.03 8.06
CA ALA A 9 12.52 13.59 7.92
C ALA A 9 11.26 13.33 7.12
N LEU A 10 10.19 14.08 7.37
CA LEU A 10 8.95 13.96 6.61
C LEU A 10 9.12 14.34 5.14
N ILE A 11 9.86 15.39 4.85
CA ILE A 11 10.15 15.83 3.48
C ILE A 11 10.97 14.76 2.75
N THR A 12 11.94 14.17 3.42
CA THR A 12 12.74 13.08 2.85
C THR A 12 11.86 11.87 2.52
N ALA A 13 10.99 11.48 3.46
CA ALA A 13 10.05 10.38 3.23
C ALA A 13 9.11 10.67 2.07
N GLU A 14 8.67 11.91 1.90
CA GLU A 14 7.83 12.31 0.77
C GLU A 14 8.50 12.01 -0.57
N GLN A 15 9.79 12.28 -0.69
CA GLN A 15 10.51 12.03 -1.94
C GLN A 15 10.57 10.52 -2.25
N LEU A 16 10.70 9.69 -1.23
CA LEU A 16 10.64 8.23 -1.39
C LEU A 16 9.25 7.77 -1.78
N VAL A 17 8.21 8.30 -1.12
CA VAL A 17 6.82 7.91 -1.39
C VAL A 17 6.40 8.30 -2.80
N LEU A 18 6.84 9.46 -3.30
CA LEU A 18 6.49 9.92 -4.64
C LEU A 18 6.97 8.97 -5.75
N LYS A 19 7.94 8.11 -5.46
CA LYS A 19 8.41 7.07 -6.40
C LYS A 19 7.63 5.76 -6.29
N ASN A 20 6.71 5.66 -5.33
CA ASN A 20 5.94 4.43 -5.15
C ASN A 20 5.02 4.17 -6.35
N LYS A 21 4.83 2.89 -6.67
CA LYS A 21 4.04 2.47 -7.83
C LYS A 21 2.54 2.42 -7.57
N ASP A 22 2.11 2.54 -6.31
CA ASP A 22 0.69 2.56 -6.00
C ASP A 22 0.17 3.99 -5.93
N ALA A 23 -0.79 4.30 -6.81
CA ALA A 23 -1.34 5.65 -6.92
C ALA A 23 -2.11 6.07 -5.67
N SER A 24 -2.83 5.16 -5.02
CA SER A 24 -3.61 5.47 -3.82
C SER A 24 -2.69 5.86 -2.66
N PHE A 25 -1.58 5.18 -2.50
CA PHE A 25 -0.59 5.51 -1.47
C PHE A 25 -0.03 6.91 -1.68
N VAL A 26 0.42 7.20 -2.90
CA VAL A 26 0.97 8.53 -3.24
C VAL A 26 -0.07 9.62 -2.98
N LYS A 27 -1.32 9.40 -3.41
CA LYS A 27 -2.40 10.37 -3.23
C LYS A 27 -2.63 10.70 -1.76
N TYR A 28 -2.84 9.69 -0.92
CA TYR A 28 -3.17 9.94 0.48
C TYR A 28 -1.98 10.42 1.29
N TYR A 29 -0.77 9.99 0.96
CA TYR A 29 0.42 10.56 1.58
C TYR A 29 0.56 12.04 1.24
N THR A 30 0.37 12.40 -0.03
CA THR A 30 0.46 13.78 -0.48
C THR A 30 -0.56 14.66 0.23
N GLU A 31 -1.80 14.20 0.37
CA GLU A 31 -2.83 14.93 1.10
C GLU A 31 -2.44 15.12 2.57
N ALA A 32 -1.95 14.07 3.22
CA ALA A 32 -1.55 14.13 4.62
C ALA A 32 -0.36 15.08 4.83
N ILE A 33 0.66 15.00 3.99
CA ILE A 33 1.85 15.85 4.13
C ILE A 33 1.53 17.33 3.88
N GLN A 34 0.59 17.63 2.98
CA GLN A 34 0.13 19.00 2.76
C GLN A 34 -0.52 19.59 4.01
N LYS A 35 -1.31 18.80 4.72
CA LYS A 35 -1.91 19.21 5.99
C LYS A 35 -0.85 19.51 7.05
N ILE A 36 0.18 18.69 7.12
CA ILE A 36 1.29 18.88 8.06
C ILE A 36 2.09 20.14 7.68
N LYS A 37 2.43 20.31 6.41
CA LYS A 37 3.16 21.50 5.92
C LYS A 37 2.40 22.79 6.22
N ALA A 38 1.07 22.77 6.19
CA ALA A 38 0.25 23.93 6.50
C ALA A 38 0.42 24.42 7.94
N THR A 39 0.89 23.55 8.86
CA THR A 39 1.15 23.92 10.24
C THR A 39 2.52 24.55 10.47
N LEU A 40 3.41 24.50 9.49
CA LEU A 40 4.76 25.03 9.61
C LEU A 40 4.75 26.55 9.53
N ARG A 41 5.67 27.18 10.26
CA ARG A 41 5.90 28.63 10.14
C ARG A 41 6.59 28.94 8.82
N LYS A 42 6.42 30.17 8.33
CA LYS A 42 6.92 30.58 7.02
C LYS A 42 8.40 30.26 6.79
N PRO A 43 9.34 30.57 7.71
CA PRO A 43 10.75 30.22 7.50
C PRO A 43 10.97 28.71 7.35
N GLN A 44 10.25 27.90 8.09
CA GLN A 44 10.37 26.45 8.00
C GLN A 44 9.75 25.93 6.70
N LYS A 45 8.64 26.51 6.24
CA LYS A 45 8.06 26.17 4.94
C LYS A 45 9.05 26.39 3.81
N GLU A 46 9.74 27.53 3.83
CA GLU A 46 10.74 27.87 2.82
C GLU A 46 11.90 26.87 2.81
N LYS A 47 12.39 26.50 3.99
CA LYS A 47 13.44 25.49 4.13
C LYS A 47 12.97 24.13 3.63
N SER A 48 11.75 23.75 3.97
CA SER A 48 11.16 22.47 3.52
C SER A 48 11.02 22.41 2.00
N ASN A 49 10.58 23.51 1.38
CA ASN A 49 10.48 23.59 -0.08
C ASN A 49 11.85 23.52 -0.76
N LEU A 50 12.85 24.18 -0.18
CA LEU A 50 14.21 24.09 -0.69
C LEU A 50 14.75 22.67 -0.58
N LEU A 51 14.56 22.03 0.56
CA LEU A 51 15.02 20.65 0.78
C LEU A 51 14.37 19.68 -0.20
N ALA A 52 13.07 19.80 -0.46
CA ALA A 52 12.37 18.95 -1.42
C ALA A 52 13.00 19.03 -2.82
N GLN A 53 13.52 20.20 -3.22
CA GLN A 53 14.20 20.39 -4.49
C GLN A 53 15.64 19.86 -4.50
N ARG A 54 16.19 19.55 -3.34
CA ARG A 54 17.59 19.14 -3.18
C ARG A 54 17.74 17.66 -2.87
N ILE A 55 16.64 16.92 -2.78
CA ILE A 55 16.65 15.45 -2.59
C ILE A 55 16.24 14.79 -3.90
N TYR A 56 17.05 13.89 -4.39
CA TYR A 56 16.75 13.13 -5.58
C TYR A 56 16.82 11.63 -5.25
N VAL A 57 15.77 10.91 -5.56
CA VAL A 57 15.70 9.47 -5.36
C VAL A 57 15.85 8.80 -6.71
N LEU A 58 16.95 8.06 -6.89
CA LEU A 58 17.14 7.25 -8.08
C LEU A 58 16.15 6.08 -8.04
N GLY A 59 15.44 5.89 -9.12
CA GLY A 59 14.51 4.78 -9.27
C GLY A 59 14.38 4.43 -10.73
N ASN A 60 13.67 3.36 -11.01
CA ASN A 60 13.32 3.01 -12.38
C ASN A 60 12.56 4.18 -13.00
N TYR A 61 13.08 4.68 -14.12
CA TYR A 61 12.56 5.85 -14.83
C TYR A 61 11.12 5.66 -15.32
N ASN A 62 10.58 4.48 -15.17
CA ASN A 62 9.19 4.23 -15.53
C ASN A 62 8.30 4.74 -14.40
N SER A 63 7.90 6.02 -14.53
CA SER A 63 7.08 6.70 -13.54
C SER A 63 5.61 6.25 -13.55
N GLN A 64 5.27 5.22 -14.33
CA GLN A 64 3.91 4.74 -14.36
C GLN A 64 3.52 4.04 -13.06
N ARG A 65 2.39 4.49 -12.51
CA ARG A 65 1.75 3.80 -11.40
C ARG A 65 1.16 2.49 -11.93
N THR A 66 1.38 1.41 -11.22
CA THR A 66 0.94 0.08 -11.65
C THR A 66 -0.24 -0.44 -10.84
N SER A 67 -0.60 0.24 -9.74
CA SER A 67 -1.77 -0.13 -8.94
C SER A 67 -2.40 1.11 -8.31
N ASP A 68 -3.61 0.95 -7.76
CA ASP A 68 -4.35 2.04 -7.11
C ASP A 68 -5.15 1.53 -5.90
N TYR A 69 -4.81 0.36 -5.36
CA TYR A 69 -5.66 -0.31 -4.39
C TYR A 69 -5.03 -0.53 -3.01
N LEU A 70 -3.79 -0.08 -2.81
CA LEU A 70 -3.08 -0.35 -1.56
C LEU A 70 -3.85 0.17 -0.34
N MET A 71 -4.38 1.39 -0.41
CA MET A 71 -5.10 1.98 0.73
C MET A 71 -6.43 1.27 0.98
N SER A 72 -7.15 0.88 -0.07
CA SER A 72 -8.39 0.12 0.07
C SER A 72 -8.14 -1.25 0.69
N LEU A 73 -7.06 -1.91 0.31
CA LEU A 73 -6.68 -3.21 0.86
C LEU A 73 -6.29 -3.09 2.33
N GLN A 74 -5.57 -2.04 2.71
CA GLN A 74 -5.22 -1.79 4.11
C GLN A 74 -6.46 -1.60 4.98
N SER A 75 -7.42 -0.82 4.49
CA SER A 75 -8.69 -0.63 5.19
C SER A 75 -9.42 -1.97 5.39
N ALA A 76 -9.47 -2.80 4.36
CA ALA A 76 -10.12 -4.11 4.45
C ALA A 76 -9.40 -5.04 5.43
N ILE A 77 -8.07 -4.99 5.50
CA ILE A 77 -7.29 -5.80 6.45
C ILE A 77 -7.65 -5.43 7.88
N THR A 78 -7.68 -4.13 8.20
CA THR A 78 -7.90 -3.68 9.58
C THR A 78 -9.35 -3.74 10.00
N ASN A 79 -10.27 -3.72 9.05
CA ASN A 79 -11.71 -3.82 9.31
C ASN A 79 -12.25 -5.24 9.09
N PHE A 80 -11.40 -6.21 8.75
CA PHE A 80 -11.79 -7.58 8.48
C PHE A 80 -12.93 -7.68 7.45
N GLU A 81 -12.81 -6.91 6.39
CA GLU A 81 -13.84 -6.82 5.36
C GLU A 81 -13.53 -7.77 4.19
N ILE A 82 -14.55 -8.52 3.78
CA ILE A 82 -14.47 -9.38 2.60
C ILE A 82 -14.54 -8.49 1.37
N LEU A 83 -13.63 -8.71 0.43
CA LEU A 83 -13.61 -8.00 -0.84
C LEU A 83 -13.85 -8.97 -1.99
N ASP A 84 -14.60 -8.51 -2.99
CA ASP A 84 -14.68 -9.19 -4.28
C ASP A 84 -13.69 -8.51 -5.22
N ILE A 85 -12.78 -9.29 -5.77
CA ILE A 85 -11.77 -8.77 -6.69
C ILE A 85 -11.89 -9.42 -8.06
N GLU A 86 -11.56 -8.66 -9.08
CA GLU A 86 -11.25 -9.20 -10.39
C GLU A 86 -9.74 -9.22 -10.53
N TYR A 87 -9.20 -10.39 -10.83
CA TYR A 87 -7.77 -10.64 -10.83
C TYR A 87 -7.32 -11.20 -12.17
N HIS A 88 -6.29 -10.58 -12.73
CA HIS A 88 -5.69 -11.01 -13.98
C HIS A 88 -4.39 -11.78 -13.66
N SER A 89 -4.45 -13.11 -13.75
CA SER A 89 -3.32 -13.95 -13.40
C SER A 89 -2.18 -13.85 -14.41
N LEU A 90 -1.00 -14.33 -14.02
CA LEU A 90 0.15 -14.41 -14.92
C LEU A 90 -0.11 -15.30 -16.15
N GLN A 91 -1.11 -16.19 -16.06
CA GLN A 91 -1.53 -17.06 -17.17
C GLN A 91 -2.60 -16.39 -18.04
N GLU A 92 -2.75 -15.10 -17.92
CA GLU A 92 -3.68 -14.27 -18.69
C GLU A 92 -5.16 -14.65 -18.50
N GLN A 93 -5.49 -15.27 -17.36
CA GLN A 93 -6.87 -15.60 -17.04
C GLN A 93 -7.45 -14.54 -16.10
N GLN A 94 -8.59 -13.99 -16.51
CA GLN A 94 -9.38 -13.08 -15.68
C GLN A 94 -10.28 -13.92 -14.77
N THR A 95 -10.16 -13.74 -13.46
CA THR A 95 -10.98 -14.45 -12.48
C THR A 95 -11.62 -13.48 -11.51
N SER A 96 -12.80 -13.86 -11.00
CA SER A 96 -13.50 -13.14 -9.94
C SER A 96 -13.40 -13.96 -8.66
N ARG A 97 -13.00 -13.32 -7.56
CA ARG A 97 -12.79 -14.02 -6.29
C ARG A 97 -13.25 -13.19 -5.12
N SER A 98 -13.82 -13.87 -4.12
CA SER A 98 -14.05 -13.27 -2.80
C SER A 98 -12.86 -13.60 -1.91
N ILE A 99 -12.25 -12.60 -1.31
CA ILE A 99 -11.05 -12.76 -0.51
C ILE A 99 -11.21 -12.14 0.87
N GLU A 100 -10.44 -12.69 1.81
CA GLU A 100 -10.29 -12.15 3.17
C GLU A 100 -8.87 -11.62 3.28
N PRO A 101 -8.67 -10.29 3.08
CA PRO A 101 -7.33 -9.71 3.12
C PRO A 101 -6.68 -9.88 4.48
N PHE A 102 -5.43 -10.31 4.51
CA PHE A 102 -4.73 -10.61 5.74
C PHE A 102 -3.51 -9.73 5.97
N ALA A 103 -2.62 -9.64 4.99
CA ALA A 103 -1.37 -8.91 5.15
C ALA A 103 -0.83 -8.43 3.80
N LEU A 104 0.10 -7.50 3.86
CA LEU A 104 0.77 -6.93 2.70
C LEU A 104 2.27 -7.07 2.87
N TYR A 105 2.99 -7.28 1.77
CA TYR A 105 4.42 -7.12 1.77
C TYR A 105 4.89 -6.49 0.47
N SER A 106 6.02 -5.81 0.54
CA SER A 106 6.62 -5.15 -0.61
C SER A 106 7.89 -5.87 -1.01
N SER A 107 8.03 -6.14 -2.30
CA SER A 107 9.22 -6.75 -2.87
C SER A 107 9.51 -6.12 -4.23
N GLN A 108 10.74 -5.64 -4.44
CA GLN A 108 11.19 -5.09 -5.71
C GLN A 108 10.20 -4.04 -6.29
N GLU A 109 9.83 -3.08 -5.46
CA GLU A 109 8.90 -2.00 -5.81
C GLU A 109 7.47 -2.47 -6.12
N LYS A 110 7.16 -3.73 -5.86
CA LYS A 110 5.81 -4.29 -6.05
C LYS A 110 5.18 -4.59 -4.72
N TRP A 111 3.87 -4.41 -4.67
CA TRP A 111 3.09 -4.78 -3.50
C TRP A 111 2.37 -6.08 -3.74
N LEU A 112 2.40 -6.92 -2.73
CA LEU A 112 1.80 -8.25 -2.74
C LEU A 112 0.83 -8.34 -1.56
N LEU A 113 -0.33 -8.96 -1.83
CA LEU A 113 -1.37 -9.17 -0.85
C LEU A 113 -1.45 -10.65 -0.49
N ILE A 114 -1.38 -10.95 0.81
CA ILE A 114 -1.69 -12.27 1.34
C ILE A 114 -3.16 -12.25 1.76
N ALA A 115 -3.97 -13.13 1.20
CA ALA A 115 -5.39 -13.20 1.50
C ALA A 115 -5.89 -14.64 1.47
N PHE A 116 -6.90 -14.91 2.29
CA PHE A 116 -7.61 -16.20 2.19
C PHE A 116 -8.59 -16.10 1.03
N CYS A 117 -8.41 -16.97 0.05
CA CYS A 117 -9.25 -17.01 -1.14
C CYS A 117 -10.40 -17.97 -0.91
N ARG A 118 -11.63 -17.47 -0.91
CA ARG A 118 -12.82 -18.29 -0.69
C ARG A 118 -13.08 -19.27 -1.84
N LEU A 119 -12.69 -18.90 -3.05
CA LEU A 119 -12.83 -19.78 -4.21
C LEU A 119 -11.93 -21.01 -4.08
N ARG A 120 -10.69 -20.84 -3.63
CA ARG A 120 -9.72 -21.93 -3.49
C ARG A 120 -9.71 -22.54 -2.09
N ASN A 121 -10.40 -21.92 -1.16
CA ASN A 121 -10.42 -22.31 0.26
C ASN A 121 -9.01 -22.42 0.85
N ALA A 122 -8.15 -21.48 0.53
CA ALA A 122 -6.75 -21.46 0.94
C ALA A 122 -6.17 -20.04 0.88
N PHE A 123 -5.12 -19.80 1.66
CA PHE A 123 -4.35 -18.57 1.54
C PHE A 123 -3.61 -18.54 0.20
N GLN A 124 -3.65 -17.39 -0.43
CA GLN A 124 -2.94 -17.13 -1.69
C GLN A 124 -2.27 -15.77 -1.65
N VAL A 125 -1.28 -15.59 -2.50
CA VAL A 125 -0.57 -14.32 -2.68
C VAL A 125 -1.02 -13.72 -4.01
N PHE A 126 -1.48 -12.47 -3.94
CA PHE A 126 -1.96 -11.73 -5.11
C PHE A 126 -1.04 -10.54 -5.36
N ARG A 127 -0.67 -10.34 -6.61
CA ARG A 127 0.02 -9.10 -7.02
C ARG A 127 -1.02 -8.00 -7.11
N ILE A 128 -0.78 -6.91 -6.40
CA ILE A 128 -1.76 -5.80 -6.38
C ILE A 128 -1.88 -5.16 -7.77
N ASP A 129 -0.78 -5.10 -8.53
CA ASP A 129 -0.80 -4.56 -9.89
C ASP A 129 -1.61 -5.43 -10.89
N HIS A 130 -1.98 -6.65 -10.49
CA HIS A 130 -2.83 -7.53 -11.29
C HIS A 130 -4.29 -7.52 -10.87
N ILE A 131 -4.63 -6.80 -9.81
CA ILE A 131 -6.03 -6.59 -9.43
C ILE A 131 -6.59 -5.50 -10.35
N THR A 132 -7.61 -5.83 -11.12
CA THR A 132 -8.21 -4.91 -12.08
C THR A 132 -9.44 -4.22 -11.52
N LYS A 133 -10.08 -4.80 -10.50
CA LYS A 133 -11.27 -4.22 -9.86
C LYS A 133 -11.39 -4.73 -8.44
N ILE A 134 -11.84 -3.85 -7.55
CA ILE A 134 -12.20 -4.20 -6.18
C ILE A 134 -13.62 -3.73 -5.93
N LYS A 135 -14.43 -4.60 -5.35
CA LYS A 135 -15.76 -4.28 -4.87
C LYS A 135 -15.84 -4.56 -3.38
N ARG A 136 -16.23 -3.55 -2.62
CA ARG A 136 -16.48 -3.71 -1.18
C ARG A 136 -17.80 -4.44 -0.99
N THR A 137 -17.78 -5.51 -0.21
CA THR A 137 -18.99 -6.29 0.05
C THR A 137 -19.77 -5.76 1.25
N HIS A 138 -19.13 -4.95 2.11
CA HIS A 138 -19.65 -4.53 3.40
C HIS A 138 -19.99 -5.68 4.34
N THR A 139 -19.45 -6.86 4.07
CA THR A 139 -19.51 -8.04 4.93
C THR A 139 -18.14 -8.31 5.53
N HIS A 140 -18.12 -8.94 6.70
CA HIS A 140 -16.89 -9.11 7.47
C HIS A 140 -16.59 -10.59 7.67
N PHE A 141 -15.30 -10.88 7.85
CA PHE A 141 -14.85 -12.23 8.20
C PHE A 141 -14.27 -12.20 9.61
N GLU A 142 -14.22 -13.36 10.25
CA GLU A 142 -13.58 -13.51 11.55
C GLU A 142 -12.07 -13.49 11.36
N SER A 143 -11.36 -12.76 12.23
CA SER A 143 -9.91 -12.75 12.21
C SER A 143 -9.34 -14.15 12.21
N HIS A 144 -8.31 -14.37 11.40
CA HIS A 144 -7.64 -15.66 11.31
C HIS A 144 -6.81 -16.01 12.55
N ASN A 145 -6.78 -15.13 13.55
CA ASN A 145 -6.10 -15.32 14.83
C ASN A 145 -4.65 -15.80 14.69
N MET A 146 -3.93 -15.23 13.76
CA MET A 146 -2.51 -15.49 13.63
C MET A 146 -1.78 -14.20 13.25
N THR A 147 -0.52 -14.15 13.64
CA THR A 147 0.37 -13.06 13.24
C THR A 147 0.95 -13.36 11.86
N LEU A 148 1.55 -12.35 11.24
CA LEU A 148 2.25 -12.55 9.98
C LEU A 148 3.42 -13.53 10.14
N GLU A 149 4.11 -13.48 11.28
CA GLU A 149 5.18 -14.43 11.60
C GLU A 149 4.66 -15.87 11.66
N GLU A 150 3.52 -16.08 12.32
CA GLU A 150 2.88 -17.40 12.37
C GLU A 150 2.46 -17.90 10.99
N TYR A 151 1.97 -16.99 10.15
CA TYR A 151 1.64 -17.32 8.76
C TYR A 151 2.88 -17.84 8.01
N TYR A 152 4.01 -17.13 8.12
CA TYR A 152 5.25 -17.56 7.47
C TYR A 152 5.72 -18.93 7.95
N LYS A 153 5.62 -19.19 9.25
CA LYS A 153 5.98 -20.51 9.81
C LYS A 153 5.09 -21.63 9.26
N ARG A 154 3.79 -21.36 9.13
CA ARG A 154 2.83 -22.39 8.67
C ARG A 154 2.91 -22.67 7.18
N TYR A 155 3.11 -21.66 6.36
CA TYR A 155 2.90 -21.77 4.92
C TYR A 155 4.16 -21.60 4.09
N ILE A 156 5.21 -21.00 4.62
CA ILE A 156 6.44 -20.67 3.86
C ILE A 156 7.66 -21.44 4.38
N HIS A 157 7.82 -21.56 5.70
CA HIS A 157 8.96 -22.24 6.32
C HIS A 157 8.55 -23.62 6.85
N LYS A 158 8.12 -24.48 5.98
CA LYS A 158 7.87 -25.87 6.35
C LYS A 158 9.15 -26.68 6.34
#